data_b36050616c1f23c3b11cfe0d01629996
#
_entry.id   b36050616c1f23c3b11cfe0d01629996
#
_cell.length_a   1.000
_cell.length_b   1.000
_cell.length_c   1.000
_cell.angle_alpha   90.00
_cell.angle_beta   90.00
_cell.angle_gamma   90.00
#
_symmetry.space_group_name_H-M   'P 1'
#
loop_
_entity.id
_entity.type
_entity.pdbx_description
1 polymer ?
#
loop_
_entity_poly.entity_id
_entity_poly.type
_entity_poly.pdbx_seq_one_letter_code
_entity_poly.pdbx_strand_id
1 'polypeptide(L)'
;MVLHHLARTQLGEDVVVDGVNKREFYVAQQKKAADFANKVHAGEITNENGEKFTTVVQIGIGGSDLGPRALYIALENWAKANNTSKMEAKFISNVDPDDAAAVLASVDLAHALFIVVSKSGTTLETLTNEAFVKNALVKAGLNPSKHMLAVTSETSPLAKSEDYLTAIFMDDYIGGRYSSVSGVGGAILSLAFGPEVFAQILDGAAAEDKLATNKNILENPDMLDALIGVYERNVQGYPATAVLPYSQALSR
;
A
#
# COMPACT_ATOMS: atom_id res chain seq x y z
N MET A 1 5.59 11.18 -17.19
CA MET A 1 6.14 11.83 -15.97
C MET A 1 6.02 10.84 -14.83
N VAL A 2 6.98 10.80 -13.91
CA VAL A 2 6.97 9.88 -12.74
C VAL A 2 7.25 10.73 -11.51
N LEU A 3 6.32 10.79 -10.57
CA LEU A 3 6.34 11.75 -9.45
C LEU A 3 6.29 11.09 -8.06
N HIS A 4 6.51 9.76 -7.98
CA HIS A 4 6.41 9.05 -6.69
C HIS A 4 7.34 9.61 -5.59
N HIS A 5 8.47 10.23 -5.96
CA HIS A 5 9.39 10.85 -5.00
C HIS A 5 8.77 12.03 -4.27
N LEU A 6 7.84 12.76 -4.88
CA LEU A 6 7.13 13.87 -4.23
C LEU A 6 6.24 13.43 -3.06
N ALA A 7 5.96 12.12 -2.95
CA ALA A 7 5.17 11.58 -1.85
C ALA A 7 5.98 11.44 -0.54
N ARG A 8 7.32 11.56 -0.56
CA ARG A 8 8.18 11.24 0.58
C ARG A 8 9.31 12.21 0.86
N THR A 9 9.66 13.10 -0.08
CA THR A 9 10.86 13.94 0.04
C THR A 9 10.57 15.38 -0.37
N GLN A 10 11.40 16.30 0.14
CA GLN A 10 11.50 17.68 -0.35
C GLN A 10 12.46 17.81 -1.53
N LEU A 11 12.98 16.71 -2.05
CA LEU A 11 13.87 16.68 -3.20
C LEU A 11 13.13 17.12 -4.46
N GLY A 12 13.78 17.97 -5.25
CA GLY A 12 13.23 18.53 -6.48
C GLY A 12 12.24 19.67 -6.23
N GLU A 13 11.81 20.28 -7.31
CA GLU A 13 10.83 21.37 -7.31
C GLU A 13 9.39 20.80 -7.22
N ASP A 14 8.47 21.64 -6.79
CA ASP A 14 7.05 21.33 -6.85
C ASP A 14 6.60 21.23 -8.31
N VAL A 15 5.75 20.26 -8.59
CA VAL A 15 5.19 20.02 -9.91
C VAL A 15 3.70 20.33 -9.89
N VAL A 16 3.30 21.28 -10.73
CA VAL A 16 1.88 21.64 -10.90
C VAL A 16 1.39 21.08 -12.24
N VAL A 17 0.31 20.30 -12.17
CA VAL A 17 -0.38 19.73 -13.34
C VAL A 17 -1.86 20.08 -13.24
N ASP A 18 -2.41 20.68 -14.29
CA ASP A 18 -3.81 21.10 -14.35
C ASP A 18 -4.23 21.98 -13.16
N GLY A 19 -3.32 22.85 -12.69
CA GLY A 19 -3.52 23.72 -11.55
C GLY A 19 -3.38 23.07 -10.17
N VAL A 20 -3.05 21.78 -10.10
CA VAL A 20 -2.88 21.02 -8.84
C VAL A 20 -1.40 20.82 -8.54
N ASN A 21 -0.93 21.30 -7.39
CA ASN A 21 0.39 20.98 -6.85
C ASN A 21 0.42 19.52 -6.41
N LYS A 22 1.23 18.70 -7.06
CA LYS A 22 1.25 17.26 -6.86
C LYS A 22 1.81 16.86 -5.48
N ARG A 23 2.79 17.59 -4.96
CA ARG A 23 3.31 17.36 -3.61
C ARG A 23 2.22 17.60 -2.55
N GLU A 24 1.55 18.72 -2.64
CA GLU A 24 0.46 19.05 -1.70
C GLU A 24 -0.68 18.01 -1.79
N PHE A 25 -1.02 17.58 -2.99
CA PHE A 25 -2.00 16.53 -3.20
C PHE A 25 -1.58 15.23 -2.50
N TYR A 26 -0.32 14.77 -2.67
CA TYR A 26 0.15 13.53 -2.05
C TYR A 26 0.17 13.61 -0.52
N VAL A 27 0.62 14.73 0.03
CA VAL A 27 0.61 14.96 1.48
C VAL A 27 -0.83 14.97 2.03
N ALA A 28 -1.77 15.57 1.30
CA ALA A 28 -3.17 15.57 1.69
C ALA A 28 -3.77 14.15 1.70
N GLN A 29 -3.41 13.29 0.72
CA GLN A 29 -3.87 11.91 0.70
C GLN A 29 -3.22 11.05 1.81
N GLN A 30 -1.95 11.27 2.12
CA GLN A 30 -1.29 10.63 3.26
C GLN A 30 -1.96 11.03 4.58
N LYS A 31 -2.26 12.32 4.75
CA LYS A 31 -3.00 12.81 5.91
C LYS A 31 -4.37 12.15 6.01
N LYS A 32 -5.10 12.04 4.89
CA LYS A 32 -6.41 11.38 4.87
C LYS A 32 -6.31 9.91 5.30
N ALA A 33 -5.29 9.18 4.83
CA ALA A 33 -5.04 7.80 5.26
C ALA A 33 -4.73 7.72 6.76
N ALA A 34 -3.88 8.62 7.27
CA ALA A 34 -3.52 8.70 8.67
C ALA A 34 -4.74 9.04 9.57
N ASP A 35 -5.51 10.05 9.20
CA ASP A 35 -6.72 10.46 9.93
C ASP A 35 -7.74 9.31 9.97
N PHE A 36 -7.92 8.58 8.86
CA PHE A 36 -8.81 7.42 8.80
C PHE A 36 -8.31 6.30 9.73
N ALA A 37 -7.03 5.94 9.66
CA ALA A 37 -6.45 4.91 10.53
C ALA A 37 -6.58 5.28 12.02
N ASN A 38 -6.31 6.54 12.39
CA ASN A 38 -6.47 7.01 13.76
C ASN A 38 -7.92 6.87 14.25
N LYS A 39 -8.91 7.22 13.42
CA LYS A 39 -10.32 7.06 13.77
C LYS A 39 -10.72 5.59 13.97
N VAL A 40 -10.21 4.69 13.13
CA VAL A 40 -10.42 3.24 13.27
C VAL A 40 -9.80 2.74 14.59
N HIS A 41 -8.56 3.10 14.90
CA HIS A 41 -7.88 2.70 16.12
C HIS A 41 -8.55 3.25 17.39
N ALA A 42 -9.04 4.50 17.32
CA ALA A 42 -9.80 5.11 18.43
C ALA A 42 -11.17 4.45 18.64
N GLY A 43 -11.72 3.77 17.61
CA GLY A 43 -13.07 3.22 17.64
C GLY A 43 -14.15 4.26 17.31
N GLU A 44 -13.77 5.34 16.61
CA GLU A 44 -14.71 6.31 16.04
C GLU A 44 -15.31 5.78 14.72
N ILE A 45 -14.59 4.91 14.02
CA ILE A 45 -15.07 4.13 12.89
C ILE A 45 -15.12 2.68 13.34
N THR A 46 -16.32 2.11 13.32
CA THR A 46 -16.63 0.75 13.82
C THR A 46 -17.48 0.00 12.77
N ASN A 47 -17.67 -1.29 13.01
CA ASN A 47 -18.68 -2.07 12.29
C ASN A 47 -20.11 -1.60 12.64
N GLU A 48 -21.14 -2.21 12.07
CA GLU A 48 -22.54 -1.87 12.30
C GLU A 48 -23.00 -2.11 13.75
N ASN A 49 -22.29 -2.92 14.51
CA ASN A 49 -22.58 -3.24 15.91
C ASN A 49 -21.88 -2.30 16.91
N GLY A 50 -21.08 -1.34 16.41
CA GLY A 50 -20.26 -0.45 17.25
C GLY A 50 -18.96 -1.09 17.75
N GLU A 51 -18.52 -2.20 17.14
CA GLU A 51 -17.31 -2.93 17.53
C GLU A 51 -16.11 -2.53 16.68
N LYS A 52 -14.92 -2.63 17.27
CA LYS A 52 -13.66 -2.24 16.60
C LYS A 52 -13.24 -3.28 15.57
N PHE A 53 -12.65 -2.80 14.49
CA PHE A 53 -11.92 -3.64 13.55
C PHE A 53 -10.58 -4.10 14.14
N THR A 54 -10.22 -5.35 13.93
CA THR A 54 -8.96 -5.96 14.38
C THR A 54 -8.10 -6.47 13.24
N THR A 55 -8.70 -6.66 12.07
CA THR A 55 -8.04 -7.16 10.88
C THR A 55 -8.29 -6.22 9.70
N VAL A 56 -7.27 -5.99 8.88
CA VAL A 56 -7.40 -5.29 7.60
C VAL A 56 -6.99 -6.21 6.46
N VAL A 57 -7.81 -6.29 5.40
CA VAL A 57 -7.55 -7.13 4.24
C VAL A 57 -7.42 -6.24 3.01
N GLN A 58 -6.26 -6.24 2.35
CA GLN A 58 -6.06 -5.51 1.10
C GLN A 58 -6.36 -6.38 -0.10
N ILE A 59 -7.23 -5.88 -0.99
CA ILE A 59 -7.59 -6.49 -2.26
C ILE A 59 -6.91 -5.67 -3.36
N GLY A 60 -5.92 -6.24 -4.02
CA GLY A 60 -5.18 -5.55 -5.07
C GLY A 60 -4.26 -6.51 -5.80
N ILE A 61 -3.82 -6.15 -7.02
CA ILE A 61 -2.96 -7.00 -7.85
C ILE A 61 -1.70 -6.25 -8.26
N GLY A 62 -0.61 -6.97 -8.46
CA GLY A 62 0.67 -6.40 -8.88
C GLY A 62 1.19 -5.34 -7.91
N GLY A 63 1.38 -4.09 -8.38
CA GLY A 63 1.86 -2.99 -7.54
C GLY A 63 0.91 -2.61 -6.40
N SER A 64 -0.38 -2.92 -6.54
CA SER A 64 -1.37 -2.70 -5.49
C SER A 64 -1.36 -3.77 -4.39
N ASP A 65 -0.46 -4.74 -4.47
CA ASP A 65 -0.26 -5.81 -3.50
C ASP A 65 1.21 -5.93 -3.06
N LEU A 66 2.11 -6.18 -4.03
CA LEU A 66 3.46 -6.67 -3.76
C LEU A 66 4.28 -5.76 -2.84
N GLY A 67 4.31 -4.46 -3.10
CA GLY A 67 5.09 -3.52 -2.32
C GLY A 67 4.57 -3.34 -0.89
N PRO A 68 3.28 -3.02 -0.69
CA PRO A 68 2.68 -2.93 0.64
C PRO A 68 2.78 -4.23 1.44
N ARG A 69 2.56 -5.38 0.79
CA ARG A 69 2.71 -6.71 1.43
C ARG A 69 4.16 -6.97 1.85
N ALA A 70 5.13 -6.66 1.00
CA ALA A 70 6.54 -6.81 1.34
C ALA A 70 6.92 -5.97 2.56
N LEU A 71 6.49 -4.70 2.62
CA LEU A 71 6.73 -3.83 3.77
C LEU A 71 6.02 -4.33 5.04
N TYR A 72 4.78 -4.84 4.90
CA TYR A 72 4.08 -5.44 6.04
C TYR A 72 4.85 -6.65 6.61
N ILE A 73 5.23 -7.59 5.75
CA ILE A 73 5.99 -8.80 6.17
C ILE A 73 7.34 -8.42 6.78
N ALA A 74 8.03 -7.41 6.21
CA ALA A 74 9.30 -6.93 6.74
C ALA A 74 9.18 -6.39 8.17
N LEU A 75 8.05 -5.75 8.51
CA LEU A 75 7.86 -5.05 9.78
C LEU A 75 7.01 -5.82 10.79
N GLU A 76 6.25 -6.82 10.38
CA GLU A 76 5.26 -7.50 11.22
C GLU A 76 5.87 -8.02 12.53
N ASN A 77 6.97 -8.76 12.45
CA ASN A 77 7.61 -9.33 13.64
C ASN A 77 8.23 -8.25 14.53
N TRP A 78 8.84 -7.22 13.94
CA TRP A 78 9.35 -6.09 14.67
C TRP A 78 8.23 -5.33 15.40
N ALA A 79 7.12 -5.07 14.72
CA ALA A 79 5.98 -4.38 15.30
C ALA A 79 5.35 -5.16 16.46
N LYS A 80 5.21 -6.48 16.32
CA LYS A 80 4.75 -7.36 17.40
C LYS A 80 5.70 -7.31 18.62
N ALA A 81 7.00 -7.39 18.39
CA ALA A 81 8.00 -7.36 19.45
C ALA A 81 8.06 -6.01 20.19
N ASN A 82 7.72 -4.91 19.50
CA ASN A 82 7.72 -3.55 20.07
C ASN A 82 6.33 -3.05 20.50
N ASN A 83 5.29 -3.89 20.44
CA ASN A 83 3.92 -3.52 20.75
C ASN A 83 3.36 -2.35 19.93
N THR A 84 3.82 -2.19 18.69
CA THR A 84 3.33 -1.17 17.76
C THR A 84 2.29 -1.72 16.77
N SER A 85 2.07 -3.03 16.75
CA SER A 85 1.02 -3.65 15.93
C SER A 85 -0.36 -3.17 16.38
N LYS A 86 -1.18 -2.66 15.43
CA LYS A 86 -2.53 -2.17 15.67
C LYS A 86 -3.59 -3.12 15.15
N MET A 87 -3.43 -3.58 13.90
CA MET A 87 -4.33 -4.53 13.25
C MET A 87 -3.50 -5.59 12.53
N GLU A 88 -4.04 -6.82 12.42
CA GLU A 88 -3.46 -7.83 11.54
C GLU A 88 -3.77 -7.49 10.08
N ALA A 89 -2.78 -7.58 9.18
CA ALA A 89 -3.03 -7.40 7.76
C ALA A 89 -3.01 -8.73 7.00
N LYS A 90 -3.96 -8.87 6.08
CA LYS A 90 -4.07 -9.97 5.11
C LYS A 90 -4.17 -9.40 3.69
N PHE A 91 -3.96 -10.25 2.70
CA PHE A 91 -3.91 -9.82 1.31
C PHE A 91 -4.61 -10.83 0.40
N ILE A 92 -5.47 -10.31 -0.49
CA ILE A 92 -6.09 -11.06 -1.59
C ILE A 92 -5.54 -10.44 -2.88
N SER A 93 -4.72 -11.17 -3.63
CA SER A 93 -3.93 -10.57 -4.72
C SER A 93 -4.23 -11.10 -6.10
N ASN A 94 -4.51 -12.37 -6.24
CA ASN A 94 -4.79 -12.99 -7.53
C ASN A 94 -6.25 -13.38 -7.67
N VAL A 95 -6.72 -13.59 -8.89
CA VAL A 95 -8.04 -14.19 -9.14
C VAL A 95 -7.92 -15.71 -8.96
N ASP A 96 -7.72 -16.08 -7.72
CA ASP A 96 -7.70 -17.45 -7.26
C ASP A 96 -8.77 -17.60 -6.17
N PRO A 97 -9.88 -18.30 -6.44
CA PRO A 97 -10.96 -18.43 -5.48
C PRO A 97 -10.54 -19.18 -4.22
N ASP A 98 -9.57 -20.09 -4.31
CA ASP A 98 -9.07 -20.85 -3.17
C ASP A 98 -8.23 -19.96 -2.25
N ASP A 99 -7.37 -19.08 -2.81
CA ASP A 99 -6.60 -18.10 -2.03
C ASP A 99 -7.54 -17.11 -1.31
N ALA A 100 -8.49 -16.53 -2.06
CA ALA A 100 -9.47 -15.61 -1.48
C ALA A 100 -10.34 -16.29 -0.40
N ALA A 101 -10.80 -17.51 -0.62
CA ALA A 101 -11.56 -18.28 0.35
C ALA A 101 -10.74 -18.60 1.61
N ALA A 102 -9.47 -18.98 1.45
CA ALA A 102 -8.57 -19.25 2.57
C ALA A 102 -8.34 -17.99 3.43
N VAL A 103 -8.13 -16.83 2.80
CA VAL A 103 -8.02 -15.55 3.53
C VAL A 103 -9.30 -15.25 4.30
N LEU A 104 -10.48 -15.34 3.65
CA LEU A 104 -11.75 -15.05 4.31
C LEU A 104 -12.07 -16.03 5.45
N ALA A 105 -11.68 -17.31 5.32
CA ALA A 105 -11.84 -18.29 6.39
C ALA A 105 -10.89 -18.06 7.58
N SER A 106 -9.81 -17.29 7.38
CA SER A 106 -8.81 -16.99 8.40
C SER A 106 -9.09 -15.72 9.20
N VAL A 107 -10.17 -14.99 8.89
CA VAL A 107 -10.51 -13.71 9.53
C VAL A 107 -11.94 -13.77 10.10
N ASP A 108 -12.16 -13.01 11.17
CA ASP A 108 -13.51 -12.71 11.62
C ASP A 108 -14.08 -11.58 10.77
N LEU A 109 -15.03 -11.89 9.89
CA LEU A 109 -15.60 -10.93 8.93
C LEU A 109 -16.25 -9.72 9.62
N ALA A 110 -16.84 -9.91 10.81
CA ALA A 110 -17.46 -8.81 11.56
C ALA A 110 -16.42 -7.78 12.03
N HIS A 111 -15.18 -8.22 12.27
CA HIS A 111 -14.08 -7.37 12.73
C HIS A 111 -13.03 -7.12 11.65
N ALA A 112 -13.34 -7.40 10.38
CA ALA A 112 -12.46 -7.20 9.24
C ALA A 112 -12.84 -5.94 8.45
N LEU A 113 -11.82 -5.12 8.11
CA LEU A 113 -11.91 -3.98 7.22
C LEU A 113 -11.21 -4.30 5.90
N PHE A 114 -11.84 -4.04 4.77
CA PHE A 114 -11.33 -4.38 3.44
C PHE A 114 -10.92 -3.13 2.67
N ILE A 115 -9.73 -3.15 2.06
CA ILE A 115 -9.21 -2.08 1.19
C ILE A 115 -9.24 -2.56 -0.25
N VAL A 116 -10.06 -1.93 -1.10
CA VAL A 116 -10.07 -2.20 -2.54
C VAL A 116 -9.10 -1.25 -3.23
N VAL A 117 -8.01 -1.80 -3.80
CA VAL A 117 -6.95 -1.01 -4.43
C VAL A 117 -6.95 -1.23 -5.93
N SER A 118 -7.44 -0.25 -6.66
CA SER A 118 -7.40 -0.23 -8.12
C SER A 118 -7.31 1.20 -8.65
N LYS A 119 -6.20 1.55 -9.31
CA LYS A 119 -6.02 2.91 -9.84
C LYS A 119 -7.11 3.27 -10.85
N SER A 120 -7.37 2.42 -11.81
CA SER A 120 -8.42 2.65 -12.82
C SER A 120 -9.84 2.42 -12.30
N GLY A 121 -10.00 1.63 -11.23
CA GLY A 121 -11.31 1.14 -10.77
C GLY A 121 -11.99 0.18 -11.75
N THR A 122 -11.26 -0.36 -12.71
CA THR A 122 -11.78 -1.25 -13.76
C THR A 122 -10.96 -2.54 -13.91
N THR A 123 -9.98 -2.78 -13.05
CA THR A 123 -9.18 -4.02 -13.06
C THR A 123 -10.08 -5.19 -12.71
N LEU A 124 -10.33 -6.05 -13.70
CA LEU A 124 -11.32 -7.12 -13.60
C LEU A 124 -11.04 -8.05 -12.42
N GLU A 125 -9.80 -8.40 -12.20
CA GLU A 125 -9.35 -9.27 -11.12
C GLU A 125 -9.67 -8.65 -9.73
N THR A 126 -9.37 -7.37 -9.56
CA THR A 126 -9.67 -6.67 -8.30
C THR A 126 -11.18 -6.59 -8.05
N LEU A 127 -11.96 -6.27 -9.09
CA LEU A 127 -13.42 -6.19 -8.98
C LEU A 127 -14.06 -7.56 -8.74
N THR A 128 -13.48 -8.64 -9.30
CA THR A 128 -13.92 -10.01 -9.04
C THR A 128 -13.71 -10.38 -7.57
N ASN A 129 -12.53 -10.11 -7.04
CA ASN A 129 -12.23 -10.36 -5.62
C ASN A 129 -13.07 -9.47 -4.69
N GLU A 130 -13.29 -8.22 -5.06
CA GLU A 130 -14.20 -7.32 -4.33
C GLU A 130 -15.62 -7.90 -4.28
N ALA A 131 -16.17 -8.35 -5.41
CA ALA A 131 -17.50 -8.97 -5.48
C ALA A 131 -17.56 -10.24 -4.62
N PHE A 132 -16.48 -11.04 -4.61
CA PHE A 132 -16.38 -12.24 -3.78
C PHE A 132 -16.43 -11.89 -2.29
N VAL A 133 -15.68 -10.87 -1.87
CA VAL A 133 -15.70 -10.37 -0.47
C VAL A 133 -17.06 -9.77 -0.10
N LYS A 134 -17.65 -8.93 -0.96
CA LYS A 134 -19.00 -8.37 -0.73
C LYS A 134 -20.04 -9.48 -0.52
N ASN A 135 -20.00 -10.53 -1.35
CA ASN A 135 -20.89 -11.68 -1.20
C ASN A 135 -20.68 -12.42 0.12
N ALA A 136 -19.43 -12.57 0.58
CA ALA A 136 -19.12 -13.19 1.86
C ALA A 136 -19.68 -12.38 3.04
N LEU A 137 -19.50 -11.06 3.02
CA LEU A 137 -20.05 -10.14 4.03
C LEU A 137 -21.58 -10.23 4.08
N VAL A 138 -22.25 -10.15 2.91
CA VAL A 138 -23.71 -10.26 2.84
C VAL A 138 -24.21 -11.62 3.37
N LYS A 139 -23.55 -12.73 3.03
CA LYS A 139 -23.88 -14.06 3.56
C LYS A 139 -23.71 -14.16 5.07
N ALA A 140 -22.78 -13.40 5.64
CA ALA A 140 -22.58 -13.29 7.09
C ALA A 140 -23.57 -12.32 7.76
N GLY A 141 -24.47 -11.69 7.00
CA GLY A 141 -25.45 -10.71 7.53
C GLY A 141 -24.86 -9.32 7.76
N LEU A 142 -23.68 -9.02 7.20
CA LEU A 142 -22.95 -7.76 7.35
C LEU A 142 -23.21 -6.82 6.16
N ASN A 143 -23.09 -5.51 6.41
CA ASN A 143 -23.22 -4.51 5.36
C ASN A 143 -21.85 -4.15 4.75
N PRO A 144 -21.56 -4.53 3.49
CA PRO A 144 -20.26 -4.25 2.87
C PRO A 144 -19.82 -2.78 2.95
N SER A 145 -20.74 -1.82 2.82
CA SER A 145 -20.39 -0.40 2.87
C SER A 145 -19.87 0.08 4.24
N LYS A 146 -20.03 -0.71 5.29
CA LYS A 146 -19.49 -0.47 6.62
C LYS A 146 -18.12 -1.12 6.84
N HIS A 147 -17.69 -1.97 5.92
CA HIS A 147 -16.47 -2.77 6.02
C HIS A 147 -15.44 -2.45 4.95
N MET A 148 -15.72 -1.54 4.02
CA MET A 148 -14.85 -1.34 2.86
C MET A 148 -14.42 0.10 2.69
N LEU A 149 -13.17 0.31 2.22
CA LEU A 149 -12.67 1.58 1.73
C LEU A 149 -11.98 1.37 0.38
N ALA A 150 -11.92 2.42 -0.44
CA ALA A 150 -11.25 2.38 -1.73
C ALA A 150 -9.92 3.14 -1.72
N VAL A 151 -8.90 2.62 -2.43
CA VAL A 151 -7.71 3.36 -2.82
C VAL A 151 -7.65 3.36 -4.34
N THR A 152 -7.89 4.53 -4.95
CA THR A 152 -8.18 4.62 -6.38
C THR A 152 -7.81 6.00 -6.95
N SER A 153 -7.87 6.21 -8.28
CA SER A 153 -7.76 7.53 -8.88
C SER A 153 -9.02 8.36 -8.63
N GLU A 154 -8.90 9.69 -8.55
CA GLU A 154 -10.06 10.61 -8.42
C GLU A 154 -11.05 10.49 -9.58
N THR A 155 -10.57 10.08 -10.77
CA THR A 155 -11.39 9.89 -11.97
C THR A 155 -12.02 8.49 -12.07
N SER A 156 -11.66 7.60 -11.16
CA SER A 156 -12.13 6.21 -11.13
C SER A 156 -13.61 6.11 -10.75
N PRO A 157 -14.36 5.12 -11.27
CA PRO A 157 -15.71 4.82 -10.81
C PRO A 157 -15.79 4.57 -9.29
N LEU A 158 -14.76 3.97 -8.70
CA LEU A 158 -14.72 3.69 -7.26
C LEU A 158 -14.66 4.96 -6.40
N ALA A 159 -14.13 6.06 -6.94
CA ALA A 159 -13.98 7.33 -6.21
C ALA A 159 -15.30 7.96 -5.77
N LYS A 160 -16.37 7.67 -6.49
CA LYS A 160 -17.71 8.25 -6.28
C LYS A 160 -18.74 7.23 -5.77
N SER A 161 -18.29 5.99 -5.48
CA SER A 161 -19.19 4.95 -5.01
C SER A 161 -19.53 5.15 -3.54
N GLU A 162 -20.81 5.01 -3.19
CA GLU A 162 -21.31 5.01 -1.82
C GLU A 162 -21.07 3.66 -1.10
N ASP A 163 -20.47 2.70 -1.81
CA ASP A 163 -20.16 1.37 -1.27
C ASP A 163 -18.96 1.38 -0.31
N TYR A 164 -18.31 2.54 -0.11
CA TYR A 164 -17.09 2.65 0.69
C TYR A 164 -17.23 3.69 1.80
N LEU A 165 -16.63 3.40 2.96
CA LEU A 165 -16.51 4.34 4.07
C LEU A 165 -15.76 5.61 3.68
N THR A 166 -14.78 5.49 2.81
CA THR A 166 -14.01 6.58 2.23
C THR A 166 -13.25 6.12 0.99
N ALA A 167 -12.79 7.06 0.17
CA ALA A 167 -11.80 6.82 -0.88
C ALA A 167 -10.53 7.62 -0.59
N ILE A 168 -9.37 6.98 -0.68
CA ILE A 168 -8.05 7.62 -0.64
C ILE A 168 -7.54 7.65 -2.07
N PHE A 169 -7.05 8.80 -2.52
CA PHE A 169 -6.70 8.95 -3.92
C PHE A 169 -5.22 8.69 -4.18
N MET A 170 -4.96 7.95 -5.25
CA MET A 170 -3.63 7.76 -5.85
C MET A 170 -3.58 8.47 -7.19
N ASP A 171 -2.41 9.00 -7.52
CA ASP A 171 -2.21 9.78 -8.74
C ASP A 171 -1.77 8.90 -9.91
N ASP A 172 -2.14 9.31 -11.13
CA ASP A 172 -1.73 8.66 -12.37
C ASP A 172 -0.22 8.76 -12.63
N TYR A 173 0.44 9.76 -12.05
CA TYR A 173 1.90 9.94 -12.12
C TYR A 173 2.69 9.05 -11.16
N ILE A 174 2.01 8.22 -10.36
CA ILE A 174 2.62 7.19 -9.52
C ILE A 174 2.39 5.82 -10.18
N GLY A 175 3.45 5.21 -10.68
CA GLY A 175 3.41 3.86 -11.25
C GLY A 175 3.12 2.81 -10.17
N GLY A 176 2.44 1.71 -10.54
CA GLY A 176 2.04 0.66 -9.59
C GLY A 176 3.20 0.12 -8.75
N ARG A 177 4.35 -0.15 -9.37
CA ARG A 177 5.56 -0.67 -8.67
C ARG A 177 6.19 0.30 -7.68
N TYR A 178 5.85 1.59 -7.73
CA TYR A 178 6.31 2.64 -6.82
C TYR A 178 5.22 3.13 -5.87
N SER A 179 4.05 2.47 -5.84
CA SER A 179 2.88 2.96 -5.11
C SER A 179 2.91 2.69 -3.61
N SER A 180 3.85 1.89 -3.12
CA SER A 180 3.98 1.58 -1.68
C SER A 180 4.14 2.81 -0.79
N VAL A 181 4.72 3.89 -1.33
CA VAL A 181 4.92 5.18 -0.63
C VAL A 181 3.77 6.17 -0.86
N SER A 182 2.72 5.77 -1.57
CA SER A 182 1.49 6.54 -1.78
C SER A 182 0.37 6.11 -0.84
N GLY A 183 -0.86 6.57 -1.09
CA GLY A 183 -2.06 6.10 -0.40
C GLY A 183 -2.26 4.58 -0.42
N VAL A 184 -1.65 3.86 -1.38
CA VAL A 184 -1.72 2.39 -1.48
C VAL A 184 -1.06 1.72 -0.26
N GLY A 185 0.21 2.03 0.00
CA GLY A 185 0.87 1.54 1.22
C GLY A 185 0.40 2.32 2.46
N GLY A 186 0.14 3.64 2.31
CA GLY A 186 -0.31 4.50 3.40
C GLY A 186 -1.57 4.00 4.08
N ALA A 187 -2.56 3.51 3.34
CA ALA A 187 -3.79 3.00 3.92
C ALA A 187 -3.55 1.76 4.79
N ILE A 188 -2.97 0.70 4.20
CA ILE A 188 -2.82 -0.57 4.92
C ILE A 188 -1.76 -0.51 6.02
N LEU A 189 -0.61 0.15 5.76
CA LEU A 189 0.48 0.20 6.76
C LEU A 189 0.11 1.10 7.95
N SER A 190 -0.65 2.19 7.72
CA SER A 190 -1.16 3.01 8.82
C SER A 190 -2.20 2.27 9.66
N LEU A 191 -3.07 1.48 9.04
CA LEU A 191 -4.04 0.63 9.78
C LEU A 191 -3.32 -0.48 10.55
N ALA A 192 -2.32 -1.13 9.94
CA ALA A 192 -1.61 -2.25 10.57
C ALA A 192 -0.68 -1.83 11.70
N PHE A 193 0.04 -0.70 11.56
CA PHE A 193 1.13 -0.33 12.47
C PHE A 193 1.00 1.07 13.09
N GLY A 194 0.09 1.88 12.59
CA GLY A 194 -0.03 3.30 12.93
C GLY A 194 0.60 4.23 11.89
N PRO A 195 0.06 5.45 11.72
CA PRO A 195 0.56 6.43 10.77
C PRO A 195 2.02 6.82 11.00
N GLU A 196 2.49 6.78 12.23
CA GLU A 196 3.86 7.14 12.64
C GLU A 196 4.88 6.16 12.05
N VAL A 197 4.54 4.86 12.00
CA VAL A 197 5.42 3.85 11.38
C VAL A 197 5.47 4.04 9.87
N PHE A 198 4.34 4.36 9.23
CA PHE A 198 4.34 4.68 7.81
C PHE A 198 5.17 5.95 7.51
N ALA A 199 5.09 6.98 8.33
CA ALA A 199 5.93 8.17 8.20
C ALA A 199 7.43 7.84 8.27
N GLN A 200 7.86 6.95 9.18
CA GLN A 200 9.25 6.50 9.26
C GLN A 200 9.71 5.73 7.99
N ILE A 201 8.81 4.98 7.35
CA ILE A 201 9.11 4.35 6.05
C ILE A 201 9.35 5.42 4.98
N LEU A 202 8.53 6.48 4.95
CA LEU A 202 8.71 7.60 4.03
C LEU A 202 10.02 8.35 4.29
N ASP A 203 10.38 8.56 5.56
CA ASP A 203 11.65 9.20 5.95
C ASP A 203 12.86 8.37 5.48
N GLY A 204 12.81 7.04 5.63
CA GLY A 204 13.84 6.14 5.13
C GLY A 204 13.98 6.23 3.60
N ALA A 205 12.86 6.18 2.88
CA ALA A 205 12.86 6.32 1.43
C ALA A 205 13.34 7.71 0.96
N ALA A 206 13.04 8.78 1.73
CA ALA A 206 13.54 10.12 1.46
C ALA A 206 15.07 10.24 1.68
N ALA A 207 15.60 9.53 2.67
CA ALA A 207 17.05 9.48 2.89
C ALA A 207 17.78 8.82 1.71
N GLU A 208 17.22 7.72 1.16
CA GLU A 208 17.75 7.05 -0.02
C GLU A 208 17.64 7.93 -1.27
N ASP A 209 16.52 8.60 -1.51
CA ASP A 209 16.39 9.57 -2.60
C ASP A 209 17.49 10.63 -2.58
N LYS A 210 17.84 11.13 -1.38
CA LYS A 210 18.92 12.11 -1.22
C LYS A 210 20.29 11.50 -1.54
N LEU A 211 20.53 10.27 -1.12
CA LEU A 211 21.76 9.55 -1.39
C LEU A 211 21.95 9.31 -2.89
N ALA A 212 20.89 8.89 -3.58
CA ALA A 212 20.85 8.65 -5.01
C ALA A 212 21.19 9.90 -5.86
N THR A 213 21.10 11.12 -5.31
CA THR A 213 21.52 12.35 -5.99
C THR A 213 23.01 12.65 -5.92
N ASN A 214 23.79 11.92 -5.08
CA ASN A 214 25.22 12.12 -4.99
C ASN A 214 25.92 11.73 -6.31
N LYS A 215 26.71 12.66 -6.87
CA LYS A 215 27.43 12.43 -8.12
C LYS A 215 28.74 11.65 -7.96
N ASN A 216 29.20 11.47 -6.73
CA ASN A 216 30.35 10.62 -6.44
C ASN A 216 29.89 9.16 -6.40
N ILE A 217 30.27 8.38 -7.40
CA ILE A 217 29.90 6.95 -7.53
C ILE A 217 30.27 6.13 -6.31
N LEU A 218 31.42 6.40 -5.67
CA LEU A 218 31.88 5.65 -4.50
C LEU A 218 31.08 5.94 -3.23
N GLU A 219 30.28 7.00 -3.24
CA GLU A 219 29.39 7.43 -2.15
C GLU A 219 27.91 7.30 -2.52
N ASN A 220 27.62 6.76 -3.70
CA ASN A 220 26.27 6.56 -4.21
C ASN A 220 26.05 5.06 -4.47
N PRO A 221 25.50 4.32 -3.50
CA PRO A 221 25.29 2.89 -3.62
C PRO A 221 24.38 2.51 -4.79
N ASP A 222 23.34 3.30 -5.09
CA ASP A 222 22.41 3.05 -6.20
C ASP A 222 23.13 3.10 -7.55
N MET A 223 23.97 4.13 -7.76
CA MET A 223 24.74 4.27 -9.00
C MET A 223 25.81 3.18 -9.10
N LEU A 224 26.45 2.84 -7.98
CA LEU A 224 27.47 1.79 -7.95
C LEU A 224 26.86 0.43 -8.28
N ASP A 225 25.73 0.07 -7.68
CA ASP A 225 24.99 -1.18 -7.95
C ASP A 225 24.55 -1.26 -9.42
N ALA A 226 23.98 -0.18 -9.95
CA ALA A 226 23.61 -0.10 -11.36
C ALA A 226 24.80 -0.32 -12.31
N LEU A 227 25.97 0.25 -12.01
CA LEU A 227 27.19 0.09 -12.80
C LEU A 227 27.77 -1.33 -12.70
N ILE A 228 27.71 -1.94 -11.52
CA ILE A 228 28.09 -3.35 -11.33
C ILE A 228 27.20 -4.23 -12.19
N GLY A 229 25.87 -4.05 -12.14
CA GLY A 229 24.93 -4.79 -12.96
C GLY A 229 25.18 -4.65 -14.47
N VAL A 230 25.52 -3.43 -14.94
CA VAL A 230 25.91 -3.18 -16.33
C VAL A 230 27.19 -3.93 -16.68
N TYR A 231 28.19 -3.90 -15.81
CA TYR A 231 29.46 -4.61 -16.01
C TYR A 231 29.25 -6.14 -16.06
N GLU A 232 28.51 -6.68 -15.11
CA GLU A 232 28.20 -8.12 -15.03
C GLU A 232 27.45 -8.58 -16.28
N ARG A 233 26.45 -7.80 -16.72
CA ARG A 233 25.67 -8.14 -17.92
C ARG A 233 26.46 -8.02 -19.21
N ASN A 234 27.15 -6.91 -19.43
CA ASN A 234 27.73 -6.55 -20.72
C ASN A 234 29.18 -6.99 -20.90
N VAL A 235 29.94 -7.09 -19.80
CA VAL A 235 31.35 -7.47 -19.83
C VAL A 235 31.53 -8.94 -19.42
N GLN A 236 30.93 -9.36 -18.30
CA GLN A 236 31.03 -10.75 -17.82
C GLN A 236 30.06 -11.70 -18.54
N GLY A 237 29.03 -11.18 -19.20
CA GLY A 237 28.03 -11.97 -19.93
C GLY A 237 27.06 -12.74 -19.04
N TYR A 238 26.88 -12.36 -17.79
CA TYR A 238 25.92 -13.01 -16.90
C TYR A 238 24.48 -12.73 -17.36
N PRO A 239 23.66 -13.78 -17.63
CA PRO A 239 22.34 -13.60 -18.23
C PRO A 239 21.27 -13.22 -17.20
N ALA A 240 21.51 -13.48 -15.92
CA ALA A 240 20.52 -13.33 -14.86
C ALA A 240 21.15 -12.97 -13.51
N THR A 241 20.36 -12.32 -12.66
CA THR A 241 20.69 -12.06 -11.26
C THR A 241 19.78 -12.88 -10.37
N ALA A 242 20.32 -13.58 -9.36
CA ALA A 242 19.57 -14.27 -8.33
C ALA A 242 19.53 -13.41 -7.06
N VAL A 243 18.34 -13.16 -6.53
CA VAL A 243 18.16 -12.50 -5.24
C VAL A 243 17.86 -13.56 -4.19
N LEU A 244 18.76 -13.70 -3.22
CA LEU A 244 18.71 -14.76 -2.19
C LEU A 244 18.67 -14.11 -0.78
N PRO A 245 17.50 -13.66 -0.31
CA PRO A 245 17.41 -13.02 0.99
C PRO A 245 17.60 -14.05 2.12
N TYR A 246 18.45 -13.72 3.09
CA TYR A 246 18.65 -14.54 4.29
C TYR A 246 17.67 -14.21 5.42
N SER A 247 17.04 -13.06 5.37
CA SER A 247 16.06 -12.63 6.38
C SER A 247 14.65 -13.06 6.01
N GLN A 248 13.91 -13.63 6.96
CA GLN A 248 12.49 -13.90 6.80
C GLN A 248 11.69 -12.62 6.48
N ALA A 249 12.12 -11.48 7.00
CA ALA A 249 11.52 -10.17 6.72
C ALA A 249 11.65 -9.76 5.24
N LEU A 250 12.57 -10.35 4.48
CA LEU A 250 12.82 -10.05 3.06
C LEU A 250 12.38 -11.19 2.13
N SER A 251 11.50 -12.09 2.60
CA SER A 251 11.08 -13.28 1.85
C SER A 251 10.12 -13.00 0.68
N ARG A 252 9.73 -11.74 0.48
CA ARG A 252 8.83 -11.27 -0.58
C ARG A 252 9.38 -10.05 -1.29
#